data_825f9ff42cda42dab0a74a4e8491958b
#
_entry.id   825f9ff42cda42dab0a74a4e8491958b
#
_cell.length_a   1.000
_cell.length_b   1.000
_cell.length_c   1.000
_cell.angle_alpha   90.00
_cell.angle_beta   90.00
_cell.angle_gamma   90.00
#
_symmetry.space_group_name_H-M   'P 1'
#
loop_
_entity.id
_entity.type
_entity.pdbx_description
1 polymer ?
#
loop_
_entity_poly.entity_id
_entity_poly.type
_entity_poly.pdbx_seq_one_letter_code
_entity_poly.pdbx_strand_id
1 'polypeptide(L)'
;MPPLPSPARALQNIAVALCFAARLAAAPPETAPAFEWAASAGGLKNDKTRAINIDREGNVFLAGEVTDEVKFGDAAMKSAGGMDFFIAKLDAKGKFLWARLGGGSLVDRGYGVATDAAGNCYVTGHYQSTDANFGGFILPNRGNYDIFTAKYDRSGKLIWIRVAGGAGYDYGHGIAVDEAGDVIVTGAVVGDSEFGDVKVPNESGSHIFCAKYHADGALVWVKTATGKAGGSGHGVATDALGNIYIGGLSSGSGTFGDKPLVTPRGSSAVVAKLSPQGDVLWITQQFGEPSCLFHEITCDREGRVWASGMFKGKATFGGETFTTTGDKDSDAFLCHFDTDGKLLWSRVGTGPAVDYGLGVATDGKGNSFLTGEFTDTFKLGGAELVSRGGTDVYVAKFDAQGALRWITQAGGDKGDNAYTMVCDAQGNLFLGGSFGGTAKFSDGTITSAGSNDLYAAKLKAK
;
A
#
# COMPACT_ATOMS: atom_id res chain seq x y z
N MET A 1 -27.85 -66.90 55.01
CA MET A 1 -28.09 -66.17 53.75
C MET A 1 -28.48 -64.76 54.10
N PRO A 2 -27.69 -63.73 53.88
CA PRO A 2 -28.09 -62.36 54.07
C PRO A 2 -28.72 -61.83 52.77
N PRO A 3 -29.63 -60.86 52.85
CA PRO A 3 -30.36 -60.33 51.70
C PRO A 3 -29.52 -59.30 50.88
N LEU A 4 -29.75 -59.30 49.60
CA LEU A 4 -29.13 -58.39 48.63
C LEU A 4 -29.59 -56.92 48.82
N PRO A 5 -28.74 -55.93 48.63
CA PRO A 5 -29.14 -54.54 48.68
C PRO A 5 -29.78 -54.07 47.33
N SER A 6 -30.79 -53.24 47.46
CA SER A 6 -31.52 -52.60 46.34
C SER A 6 -30.69 -51.59 45.60
N PRO A 7 -30.92 -51.38 44.27
CA PRO A 7 -30.18 -50.39 43.48
C PRO A 7 -30.69 -48.98 43.77
N ALA A 8 -29.82 -48.15 44.34
CA ALA A 8 -30.03 -46.73 44.42
C ALA A 8 -29.87 -46.12 43.00
N ARG A 9 -30.87 -45.41 42.55
CA ARG A 9 -30.90 -44.62 41.29
C ARG A 9 -29.92 -43.45 41.43
N ALA A 10 -28.83 -43.53 40.73
CA ALA A 10 -27.96 -42.36 40.45
C ALA A 10 -28.62 -41.52 39.33
N LEU A 11 -29.24 -40.42 39.69
CA LEU A 11 -29.65 -39.38 38.76
C LEU A 11 -28.38 -38.59 38.39
N GLN A 12 -27.78 -38.89 37.24
CA GLN A 12 -26.76 -38.02 36.64
C GLN A 12 -27.47 -36.83 36.02
N ASN A 13 -27.28 -35.65 36.59
CA ASN A 13 -27.62 -34.38 35.99
C ASN A 13 -26.67 -34.12 34.81
N ILE A 14 -27.14 -34.36 33.58
CA ILE A 14 -26.51 -33.89 32.38
C ILE A 14 -26.90 -32.42 32.25
N ALA A 15 -26.01 -31.52 32.70
CA ALA A 15 -26.09 -30.10 32.36
C ALA A 15 -25.69 -29.96 30.89
N VAL A 16 -26.64 -29.89 29.99
CA VAL A 16 -26.45 -29.48 28.61
C VAL A 16 -26.14 -27.98 28.66
N ALA A 17 -24.88 -27.63 28.59
CA ALA A 17 -24.44 -26.26 28.34
C ALA A 17 -24.84 -25.87 26.91
N LEU A 18 -25.99 -25.25 26.77
CA LEU A 18 -26.36 -24.52 25.56
C LEU A 18 -25.46 -23.30 25.46
N CYS A 19 -24.35 -23.42 24.70
CA CYS A 19 -23.63 -22.28 24.18
C CYS A 19 -24.56 -21.54 23.21
N PHE A 20 -25.31 -20.58 23.73
CA PHE A 20 -25.85 -19.52 22.89
C PHE A 20 -24.66 -18.70 22.38
N ALA A 21 -24.16 -19.04 21.19
CA ALA A 21 -23.40 -18.10 20.37
C ALA A 21 -24.41 -16.97 20.04
N ALA A 22 -24.41 -15.94 20.89
CA ALA A 22 -25.06 -14.68 20.52
C ALA A 22 -24.43 -14.23 19.22
N ARG A 23 -25.11 -14.43 18.09
CA ARG A 23 -24.83 -13.69 16.88
C ARG A 23 -25.04 -12.22 17.29
N LEU A 24 -23.96 -11.51 17.60
CA LEU A 24 -24.00 -10.06 17.65
C LEU A 24 -24.63 -9.65 16.30
N ALA A 25 -25.82 -9.08 16.35
CA ALA A 25 -26.45 -8.51 15.18
C ALA A 25 -25.46 -7.51 14.60
N ALA A 26 -25.12 -7.65 13.31
CA ALA A 26 -24.26 -6.70 12.64
C ALA A 26 -24.84 -5.30 12.88
N ALA A 27 -24.00 -4.38 13.35
CA ALA A 27 -24.47 -3.01 13.54
C ALA A 27 -25.00 -2.46 12.19
N PRO A 28 -26.04 -1.62 12.20
CA PRO A 28 -26.64 -1.15 10.96
C PRO A 28 -25.61 -0.46 10.06
N PRO A 29 -25.77 -0.53 8.73
CA PRO A 29 -24.86 0.15 7.82
C PRO A 29 -24.81 1.65 8.10
N GLU A 30 -23.62 2.21 8.06
CA GLU A 30 -23.39 3.64 8.21
C GLU A 30 -23.56 4.33 6.85
N THR A 31 -23.98 5.61 6.83
CA THR A 31 -23.93 6.39 5.59
C THR A 31 -22.50 6.78 5.28
N ALA A 32 -22.02 6.53 4.08
CA ALA A 32 -20.69 6.96 3.65
C ALA A 32 -20.54 8.50 3.81
N PRO A 33 -19.39 8.98 4.28
CA PRO A 33 -19.12 10.41 4.34
C PRO A 33 -18.93 11.00 2.94
N ALA A 34 -19.05 12.33 2.84
CA ALA A 34 -18.78 13.06 1.60
C ALA A 34 -17.30 13.44 1.49
N PHE A 35 -16.82 13.57 0.25
CA PHE A 35 -15.52 14.21 0.00
C PHE A 35 -15.60 15.68 0.38
N GLU A 36 -14.63 16.15 1.15
CA GLU A 36 -14.52 17.55 1.59
C GLU A 36 -13.91 18.41 0.50
N TRP A 37 -12.89 17.88 -0.17
CA TRP A 37 -12.25 18.50 -1.31
C TRP A 37 -11.55 17.44 -2.19
N ALA A 38 -11.35 17.80 -3.45
CA ALA A 38 -10.43 17.15 -4.37
C ALA A 38 -9.60 18.25 -5.06
N ALA A 39 -8.28 18.03 -5.14
CA ALA A 39 -7.31 18.90 -5.79
C ALA A 39 -6.56 18.12 -6.85
N SER A 40 -6.30 18.73 -8.00
CA SER A 40 -5.57 18.10 -9.10
C SER A 40 -4.38 18.95 -9.55
N ALA A 41 -3.43 18.28 -10.15
CA ALA A 41 -2.33 18.87 -10.91
C ALA A 41 -2.09 18.01 -12.15
N GLY A 42 -1.59 18.62 -13.22
CA GLY A 42 -1.35 17.88 -14.43
C GLY A 42 -1.12 18.78 -15.65
N GLY A 43 -1.03 18.13 -16.80
CA GLY A 43 -0.78 18.74 -18.09
C GLY A 43 -1.44 17.98 -19.24
N LEU A 44 -0.87 18.07 -20.45
CA LEU A 44 -1.44 17.39 -21.61
C LEU A 44 -1.17 15.87 -21.65
N LYS A 45 -0.26 15.39 -20.82
CA LYS A 45 0.19 14.00 -20.79
C LYS A 45 -0.33 13.27 -19.55
N ASN A 46 0.22 12.08 -19.27
CA ASN A 46 -0.16 11.29 -18.10
C ASN A 46 0.65 11.70 -16.87
N ASP A 47 -0.07 12.05 -15.83
CA ASP A 47 0.47 12.41 -14.53
C ASP A 47 -0.22 11.57 -13.45
N LYS A 48 0.54 11.07 -12.44
CA LYS A 48 0.00 10.14 -11.44
C LYS A 48 0.55 10.42 -10.05
N THR A 49 -0.33 10.49 -9.07
CA THR A 49 0.04 10.30 -7.66
C THR A 49 0.10 8.80 -7.37
N ARG A 50 1.25 8.32 -6.91
CA ARG A 50 1.43 6.92 -6.51
C ARG A 50 1.45 6.72 -5.01
N ALA A 51 1.83 7.74 -4.27
CA ALA A 51 1.87 7.70 -2.81
C ALA A 51 1.36 8.98 -2.20
N ILE A 52 0.70 8.85 -1.05
CA ILE A 52 0.20 9.95 -0.23
C ILE A 52 0.60 9.73 1.23
N ASN A 53 0.93 10.81 1.92
CA ASN A 53 1.08 10.81 3.37
C ASN A 53 0.66 12.17 3.93
N ILE A 54 0.48 12.26 5.24
CA ILE A 54 0.07 13.47 5.95
C ILE A 54 1.01 13.75 7.12
N ASP A 55 1.28 15.02 7.40
CA ASP A 55 1.96 15.41 8.63
C ASP A 55 0.95 15.64 9.78
N ARG A 56 1.48 15.90 10.99
CA ARG A 56 0.66 16.15 12.19
C ARG A 56 -0.19 17.41 12.10
N GLU A 57 0.13 18.33 11.18
CA GLU A 57 -0.62 19.57 10.93
C GLU A 57 -1.75 19.33 9.90
N GLY A 58 -1.85 18.11 9.33
CA GLY A 58 -2.80 17.75 8.29
C GLY A 58 -2.41 18.21 6.90
N ASN A 59 -1.15 18.66 6.69
CA ASN A 59 -0.64 18.89 5.35
C ASN A 59 -0.45 17.55 4.62
N VAL A 60 -0.72 17.56 3.34
CA VAL A 60 -0.69 16.37 2.49
C VAL A 60 0.57 16.38 1.63
N PHE A 61 1.25 15.25 1.57
CA PHE A 61 2.42 15.03 0.72
C PHE A 61 2.08 14.00 -0.34
N LEU A 62 2.39 14.31 -1.59
CA LEU A 62 2.18 13.45 -2.75
C LEU A 62 3.51 13.13 -3.41
N ALA A 63 3.69 11.89 -3.82
CA ALA A 63 4.80 11.49 -4.68
C ALA A 63 4.28 10.67 -5.88
N GLY A 64 4.98 10.72 -6.99
CA GLY A 64 4.59 10.02 -8.20
C GLY A 64 5.41 10.40 -9.41
N GLU A 65 4.76 10.45 -10.58
CA GLU A 65 5.38 10.82 -11.84
C GLU A 65 4.57 11.86 -12.61
N VAL A 66 5.27 12.68 -13.38
CA VAL A 66 4.72 13.67 -14.31
C VAL A 66 5.43 13.62 -15.65
N THR A 67 4.73 14.00 -16.71
CA THR A 67 5.26 13.96 -18.08
C THR A 67 5.05 15.30 -18.79
N ASP A 68 6.15 15.90 -19.28
CA ASP A 68 6.16 17.18 -20.00
C ASP A 68 5.77 18.37 -19.09
N GLU A 69 4.96 19.30 -19.57
CA GLU A 69 4.52 20.46 -18.79
C GLU A 69 3.37 20.09 -17.84
N VAL A 70 3.53 20.46 -16.57
CA VAL A 70 2.59 20.20 -15.50
C VAL A 70 2.37 21.45 -14.65
N LYS A 71 1.16 21.65 -14.12
CA LYS A 71 0.84 22.74 -13.20
C LYS A 71 0.43 22.20 -11.84
N PHE A 72 1.13 22.62 -10.79
CA PHE A 72 0.78 22.41 -9.40
C PHE A 72 0.23 23.73 -8.81
N GLY A 73 -1.10 23.90 -8.82
CA GLY A 73 -1.70 25.19 -8.56
C GLY A 73 -1.24 26.25 -9.60
N ASP A 74 -0.62 27.34 -9.13
CA ASP A 74 -0.09 28.40 -10.00
C ASP A 74 1.33 28.13 -10.52
N ALA A 75 2.02 27.10 -10.01
CA ALA A 75 3.39 26.80 -10.38
C ALA A 75 3.43 25.89 -11.62
N ALA A 76 3.93 26.41 -12.73
CA ALA A 76 4.21 25.62 -13.93
C ALA A 76 5.63 25.04 -13.83
N MET A 77 5.73 23.74 -14.13
CA MET A 77 6.98 22.98 -14.13
C MET A 77 7.04 22.11 -15.39
N LYS A 78 8.23 21.60 -15.70
CA LYS A 78 8.42 20.74 -16.88
C LYS A 78 9.37 19.60 -16.52
N SER A 79 9.01 18.37 -16.93
CA SER A 79 9.91 17.23 -16.86
C SER A 79 11.15 17.43 -17.71
N ALA A 80 12.27 16.84 -17.33
CA ALA A 80 13.54 16.97 -18.05
C ALA A 80 13.59 16.15 -19.34
N GLY A 81 12.73 15.15 -19.45
CA GLY A 81 12.70 14.28 -20.63
C GLY A 81 11.45 13.43 -20.68
N GLY A 82 11.57 12.17 -20.31
CA GLY A 82 10.50 11.20 -20.29
C GLY A 82 9.48 11.48 -19.18
N MET A 83 9.33 10.54 -18.30
CA MET A 83 8.47 10.61 -17.12
C MET A 83 9.34 10.89 -15.90
N ASP A 84 9.13 12.00 -15.21
CA ASP A 84 9.95 12.41 -14.07
C ASP A 84 9.21 12.25 -12.74
N PHE A 85 9.98 11.93 -11.71
CA PHE A 85 9.54 11.97 -10.32
C PHE A 85 9.06 13.35 -9.91
N PHE A 86 8.00 13.40 -9.13
CA PHE A 86 7.61 14.59 -8.39
C PHE A 86 7.37 14.29 -6.91
N ILE A 87 7.57 15.33 -6.07
CA ILE A 87 7.02 15.44 -4.73
C ILE A 87 6.34 16.79 -4.58
N ALA A 88 5.15 16.79 -3.97
CA ALA A 88 4.39 18.01 -3.72
C ALA A 88 3.80 18.01 -2.31
N LYS A 89 3.62 19.22 -1.75
CA LYS A 89 2.93 19.45 -0.48
C LYS A 89 1.70 20.31 -0.71
N LEU A 90 0.58 19.90 -0.11
CA LEU A 90 -0.65 20.68 -0.02
C LEU A 90 -0.92 21.01 1.45
N ASP A 91 -1.65 22.09 1.69
CA ASP A 91 -2.20 22.37 3.02
C ASP A 91 -3.41 21.45 3.32
N ALA A 92 -3.91 21.51 4.56
CA ALA A 92 -5.06 20.70 5.00
C ALA A 92 -6.37 20.96 4.21
N LYS A 93 -6.41 22.05 3.41
CA LYS A 93 -7.54 22.42 2.56
C LYS A 93 -7.36 22.04 1.10
N GLY A 94 -6.28 21.33 0.76
CA GLY A 94 -5.99 20.88 -0.61
C GLY A 94 -5.30 21.94 -1.49
N LYS A 95 -4.80 23.04 -0.96
CA LYS A 95 -4.04 24.04 -1.73
C LYS A 95 -2.58 23.63 -1.83
N PHE A 96 -2.02 23.59 -3.05
CA PHE A 96 -0.60 23.34 -3.27
C PHE A 96 0.26 24.43 -2.63
N LEU A 97 1.21 24.03 -1.82
CA LEU A 97 2.18 24.91 -1.15
C LEU A 97 3.51 24.94 -1.89
N TRP A 98 3.98 23.80 -2.33
CA TRP A 98 5.17 23.64 -3.15
C TRP A 98 5.16 22.30 -3.89
N ALA A 99 5.93 22.22 -4.99
CA ALA A 99 6.27 20.99 -5.70
C ALA A 99 7.76 20.99 -6.07
N ARG A 100 8.32 19.79 -6.27
CA ARG A 100 9.69 19.57 -6.77
C ARG A 100 9.66 18.45 -7.77
N LEU A 101 10.47 18.57 -8.82
CA LEU A 101 10.73 17.51 -9.79
C LEU A 101 12.16 17.00 -9.59
N GLY A 102 12.36 15.75 -9.98
CA GLY A 102 13.67 15.11 -10.08
C GLY A 102 13.62 14.05 -11.16
N GLY A 103 14.67 13.94 -11.93
CA GLY A 103 14.74 12.98 -13.03
C GLY A 103 15.65 13.47 -14.15
N GLY A 104 15.52 12.87 -15.31
CA GLY A 104 16.35 13.14 -16.47
C GLY A 104 15.70 12.77 -17.79
N SER A 105 16.48 12.27 -18.74
CA SER A 105 16.01 12.03 -20.12
C SER A 105 15.07 10.82 -20.27
N LEU A 106 14.99 9.91 -19.28
CA LEU A 106 14.25 8.65 -19.37
C LEU A 106 13.07 8.60 -18.36
N VAL A 107 12.91 7.47 -17.64
CA VAL A 107 11.80 7.22 -16.73
C VAL A 107 12.27 7.24 -15.29
N ASP A 108 11.72 8.16 -14.50
CA ASP A 108 12.06 8.37 -13.11
C ASP A 108 10.75 8.51 -12.30
N ARG A 109 10.55 7.68 -11.25
CA ARG A 109 9.25 7.57 -10.57
C ARG A 109 9.39 7.57 -9.05
N GLY A 110 8.47 8.24 -8.36
CA GLY A 110 8.25 8.10 -6.93
C GLY A 110 7.16 7.08 -6.62
N TYR A 111 7.41 6.19 -5.67
CA TYR A 111 6.44 5.16 -5.30
C TYR A 111 6.02 5.20 -3.83
N GLY A 112 6.81 5.77 -2.97
CA GLY A 112 6.50 5.87 -1.56
C GLY A 112 6.80 7.25 -1.00
N VAL A 113 5.99 7.73 -0.06
CA VAL A 113 6.22 8.95 0.72
C VAL A 113 5.85 8.72 2.17
N ALA A 114 6.70 9.19 3.09
CA ALA A 114 6.47 9.15 4.53
C ALA A 114 6.87 10.48 5.16
N THR A 115 6.34 10.79 6.35
CA THR A 115 6.61 12.03 7.07
C THR A 115 7.13 11.75 8.47
N ASP A 116 8.02 12.61 8.98
CA ASP A 116 8.44 12.57 10.38
C ASP A 116 7.65 13.57 11.24
N ALA A 117 7.88 13.49 12.56
CA ALA A 117 7.22 14.35 13.53
C ALA A 117 7.56 15.85 13.37
N ALA A 118 8.66 16.19 12.68
CA ALA A 118 9.11 17.55 12.40
C ALA A 118 8.49 18.12 11.11
N GLY A 119 7.73 17.31 10.37
CA GLY A 119 7.11 17.69 9.10
C GLY A 119 8.07 17.62 7.91
N ASN A 120 9.22 16.92 8.04
CA ASN A 120 10.03 16.54 6.90
C ASN A 120 9.36 15.39 6.19
N CYS A 121 9.62 15.24 4.88
CA CYS A 121 9.14 14.10 4.12
C CYS A 121 10.29 13.30 3.52
N TYR A 122 10.05 12.00 3.42
CA TYR A 122 10.96 11.02 2.86
C TYR A 122 10.27 10.35 1.69
N VAL A 123 10.99 10.16 0.60
CA VAL A 123 10.46 9.54 -0.61
C VAL A 123 11.39 8.46 -1.09
N THR A 124 10.81 7.43 -1.69
CA THR A 124 11.55 6.39 -2.41
C THR A 124 10.93 6.16 -3.77
N GLY A 125 11.72 5.61 -4.66
CA GLY A 125 11.30 5.26 -6.00
C GLY A 125 12.46 4.66 -6.77
N HIS A 126 12.36 4.71 -8.10
CA HIS A 126 13.43 4.28 -8.98
C HIS A 126 13.65 5.28 -10.12
N TYR A 127 14.84 5.27 -10.68
CA TYR A 127 15.19 6.11 -11.80
C TYR A 127 16.00 5.32 -12.83
N GLN A 128 15.79 5.67 -14.09
CA GLN A 128 16.47 5.08 -15.25
C GLN A 128 17.48 6.01 -15.86
N SER A 129 17.29 7.31 -15.67
CA SER A 129 18.07 8.34 -16.33
C SER A 129 19.51 8.38 -15.84
N THR A 130 20.47 8.30 -16.74
CA THR A 130 21.92 8.47 -16.44
C THR A 130 22.30 9.92 -16.17
N ASP A 131 21.42 10.85 -16.52
CA ASP A 131 21.50 12.30 -16.30
C ASP A 131 20.51 12.78 -15.22
N ALA A 132 19.99 11.85 -14.40
CA ALA A 132 19.00 12.15 -13.37
C ALA A 132 19.50 13.23 -12.39
N ASN A 133 18.78 14.34 -12.33
CA ASN A 133 19.08 15.49 -11.48
C ASN A 133 17.97 15.69 -10.45
N PHE A 134 18.32 15.58 -9.18
CA PHE A 134 17.43 15.80 -8.06
C PHE A 134 17.90 17.04 -7.28
N GLY A 135 17.38 18.22 -7.64
CA GLY A 135 17.70 19.47 -6.95
C GLY A 135 19.18 19.86 -6.97
N GLY A 136 19.90 19.55 -8.07
CA GLY A 136 21.32 19.80 -8.26
C GLY A 136 22.24 18.59 -7.98
N PHE A 137 21.71 17.49 -7.47
CA PHE A 137 22.44 16.23 -7.31
C PHE A 137 22.24 15.35 -8.55
N ILE A 138 23.30 15.09 -9.29
CA ILE A 138 23.30 14.14 -10.40
C ILE A 138 23.52 12.75 -9.80
N LEU A 139 22.59 11.84 -10.07
CA LEU A 139 22.64 10.49 -9.52
C LEU A 139 23.39 9.54 -10.46
N PRO A 140 24.29 8.70 -9.91
CA PRO A 140 24.91 7.63 -10.68
C PRO A 140 23.88 6.55 -10.98
N ASN A 141 23.70 6.15 -12.23
CA ASN A 141 22.91 4.98 -12.61
C ASN A 141 23.86 3.80 -12.89
N ARG A 142 23.61 2.64 -12.28
CA ARG A 142 24.44 1.44 -12.37
C ARG A 142 23.88 0.39 -13.33
N GLY A 143 22.64 0.56 -13.76
CA GLY A 143 21.96 -0.45 -14.58
C GLY A 143 20.75 0.06 -15.33
N ASN A 144 19.67 -0.69 -15.28
CA ASN A 144 18.40 -0.31 -15.89
C ASN A 144 17.63 0.68 -15.02
N TYR A 145 17.22 0.22 -13.83
CA TYR A 145 16.63 1.09 -12.79
C TYR A 145 17.46 0.97 -11.53
N ASP A 146 17.75 2.10 -10.90
CA ASP A 146 18.31 2.17 -9.56
C ASP A 146 17.31 2.81 -8.59
N ILE A 147 17.39 2.43 -7.32
CA ILE A 147 16.58 2.95 -6.25
C ILE A 147 17.13 4.29 -5.78
N PHE A 148 16.26 5.26 -5.55
CA PHE A 148 16.59 6.43 -4.76
C PHE A 148 15.75 6.49 -3.48
N THR A 149 16.37 7.05 -2.42
CA THR A 149 15.68 7.43 -1.19
C THR A 149 16.14 8.83 -0.83
N ALA A 150 15.22 9.75 -0.62
CA ALA A 150 15.53 11.16 -0.39
C ALA A 150 14.73 11.74 0.77
N LYS A 151 15.35 12.70 1.48
CA LYS A 151 14.71 13.51 2.52
C LYS A 151 14.59 14.95 2.06
N TYR A 152 13.39 15.50 2.19
CA TYR A 152 13.11 16.92 2.01
C TYR A 152 12.67 17.51 3.34
N ASP A 153 13.08 18.75 3.64
CA ASP A 153 12.56 19.47 4.79
C ASP A 153 11.12 19.97 4.54
N ARG A 154 10.51 20.51 5.56
CA ARG A 154 9.13 21.05 5.52
C ARG A 154 8.90 22.13 4.44
N SER A 155 9.96 22.77 3.95
CA SER A 155 9.93 23.79 2.88
C SER A 155 10.10 23.20 1.48
N GLY A 156 10.36 21.89 1.37
CA GLY A 156 10.65 21.20 0.12
C GLY A 156 12.11 21.35 -0.34
N LYS A 157 13.03 21.68 0.56
CA LYS A 157 14.47 21.67 0.28
C LYS A 157 15.00 20.24 0.44
N LEU A 158 15.67 19.72 -0.59
CA LEU A 158 16.36 18.43 -0.52
C LEU A 158 17.50 18.50 0.52
N ILE A 159 17.46 17.61 1.51
CA ILE A 159 18.46 17.51 2.59
C ILE A 159 19.50 16.47 2.26
N TRP A 160 19.08 15.29 1.87
CA TRP A 160 19.96 14.22 1.40
C TRP A 160 19.24 13.31 0.40
N ILE A 161 20.02 12.60 -0.41
CA ILE A 161 19.58 11.53 -1.28
C ILE A 161 20.57 10.36 -1.20
N ARG A 162 20.04 9.13 -1.24
CA ARG A 162 20.80 7.88 -1.27
C ARG A 162 20.37 7.07 -2.47
N VAL A 163 21.33 6.36 -3.04
CA VAL A 163 21.13 5.48 -4.19
C VAL A 163 21.46 4.06 -3.80
N ALA A 164 20.66 3.10 -4.26
CA ALA A 164 20.92 1.67 -4.12
C ALA A 164 20.54 0.97 -5.42
N GLY A 165 21.15 -0.18 -5.68
CA GLY A 165 20.87 -0.97 -6.87
C GLY A 165 22.14 -1.53 -7.51
N GLY A 166 21.97 -2.10 -8.69
CA GLY A 166 23.02 -2.78 -9.47
C GLY A 166 22.75 -2.75 -10.97
N ALA A 167 23.16 -3.78 -11.69
CA ALA A 167 22.97 -3.85 -13.14
C ALA A 167 21.52 -4.15 -13.58
N GLY A 168 20.66 -4.51 -12.64
CA GLY A 168 19.30 -4.98 -12.88
C GLY A 168 18.23 -3.90 -12.95
N TYR A 169 17.01 -4.35 -12.70
CA TYR A 169 15.83 -3.50 -12.50
C TYR A 169 15.53 -3.45 -11.00
N ASP A 170 16.04 -2.44 -10.32
CA ASP A 170 15.92 -2.30 -8.88
C ASP A 170 14.83 -1.26 -8.56
N TYR A 171 13.90 -1.61 -7.67
CA TYR A 171 12.70 -0.81 -7.40
C TYR A 171 12.58 -0.49 -5.91
N GLY A 172 12.51 0.80 -5.56
CA GLY A 172 12.02 1.26 -4.26
C GLY A 172 10.51 1.48 -4.33
N HIS A 173 9.73 0.78 -3.52
CA HIS A 173 8.28 0.91 -3.51
C HIS A 173 7.75 1.51 -2.21
N GLY A 174 7.87 0.80 -1.10
CA GLY A 174 7.36 1.25 0.19
C GLY A 174 8.39 2.00 1.02
N ILE A 175 7.95 3.03 1.75
CA ILE A 175 8.76 3.76 2.72
C ILE A 175 7.93 4.08 3.96
N ALA A 176 8.54 3.93 5.14
CA ALA A 176 7.98 4.32 6.42
C ALA A 176 9.03 5.03 7.27
N VAL A 177 8.57 5.79 8.27
CA VAL A 177 9.42 6.39 9.31
C VAL A 177 8.93 5.87 10.64
N ASP A 178 9.82 5.24 11.43
CA ASP A 178 9.47 4.75 12.76
C ASP A 178 9.44 5.87 13.81
N GLU A 179 9.00 5.55 15.03
CA GLU A 179 8.91 6.55 16.11
C GLU A 179 10.28 7.10 16.56
N ALA A 180 11.38 6.40 16.25
CA ALA A 180 12.75 6.88 16.48
C ALA A 180 13.22 7.86 15.40
N GLY A 181 12.49 7.97 14.28
CA GLY A 181 12.82 8.79 13.12
C GLY A 181 13.71 8.07 12.10
N ASP A 182 13.93 6.77 12.26
CA ASP A 182 14.63 5.96 11.27
C ASP A 182 13.71 5.67 10.07
N VAL A 183 14.31 5.55 8.90
CA VAL A 183 13.63 5.40 7.61
C VAL A 183 13.76 3.96 7.13
N ILE A 184 12.63 3.34 6.86
CA ILE A 184 12.55 1.97 6.37
C ILE A 184 12.09 2.00 4.91
N VAL A 185 12.81 1.30 4.04
CA VAL A 185 12.52 1.19 2.60
C VAL A 185 12.42 -0.27 2.21
N THR A 186 11.42 -0.60 1.39
CA THR A 186 11.27 -1.93 0.80
C THR A 186 11.04 -1.84 -0.71
N GLY A 187 11.26 -2.95 -1.39
CA GLY A 187 11.08 -3.05 -2.83
C GLY A 187 11.66 -4.35 -3.39
N ALA A 188 12.31 -4.25 -4.53
CA ALA A 188 12.96 -5.37 -5.19
C ALA A 188 14.36 -5.01 -5.66
N VAL A 189 15.28 -5.95 -5.57
CA VAL A 189 16.63 -5.89 -6.19
C VAL A 189 16.83 -7.08 -7.11
N VAL A 190 17.54 -6.86 -8.22
CA VAL A 190 17.77 -7.87 -9.26
C VAL A 190 19.26 -8.06 -9.50
N GLY A 191 19.78 -9.24 -9.13
CA GLY A 191 21.21 -9.53 -9.16
C GLY A 191 21.96 -8.80 -8.05
N ASP A 192 23.31 -8.77 -8.18
CA ASP A 192 24.17 -8.09 -7.22
C ASP A 192 23.84 -6.60 -7.14
N SER A 193 23.64 -6.10 -5.94
CA SER A 193 23.21 -4.73 -5.67
C SER A 193 24.08 -4.09 -4.58
N GLU A 194 24.14 -2.77 -4.55
CA GLU A 194 24.90 -2.00 -3.57
C GLU A 194 23.96 -1.01 -2.84
N PHE A 195 24.10 -0.94 -1.52
CA PHE A 195 23.45 0.03 -0.65
C PHE A 195 24.55 0.85 0.05
N GLY A 196 24.93 1.99 -0.55
CA GLY A 196 26.15 2.70 -0.15
C GLY A 196 27.37 1.81 -0.33
N ASP A 197 28.12 1.55 0.76
CA ASP A 197 29.32 0.70 0.75
C ASP A 197 28.99 -0.80 1.01
N VAL A 198 27.72 -1.14 1.26
CA VAL A 198 27.30 -2.51 1.54
C VAL A 198 26.92 -3.22 0.24
N LYS A 199 27.67 -4.27 -0.09
CA LYS A 199 27.36 -5.16 -1.22
C LYS A 199 26.41 -6.25 -0.79
N VAL A 200 25.36 -6.43 -1.59
CA VAL A 200 24.34 -7.45 -1.40
C VAL A 200 24.40 -8.39 -2.60
N PRO A 201 25.11 -9.52 -2.48
CA PRO A 201 25.14 -10.51 -3.54
C PRO A 201 23.77 -11.21 -3.63
N ASN A 202 23.23 -11.31 -4.83
CA ASN A 202 22.00 -12.02 -5.12
C ASN A 202 22.18 -13.01 -6.25
N GLU A 203 21.46 -14.12 -6.19
CA GLU A 203 21.28 -15.00 -7.31
C GLU A 203 20.43 -14.32 -8.42
N SER A 204 20.24 -14.97 -9.53
CA SER A 204 19.39 -14.46 -10.61
C SER A 204 17.92 -14.36 -10.16
N GLY A 205 17.26 -13.26 -10.50
CA GLY A 205 15.86 -12.99 -10.20
C GLY A 205 15.65 -11.74 -9.37
N SER A 206 14.39 -11.40 -9.13
CA SER A 206 13.98 -10.27 -8.31
C SER A 206 13.82 -10.71 -6.86
N HIS A 207 14.44 -10.02 -5.91
CA HIS A 207 14.40 -10.37 -4.49
C HIS A 207 13.84 -9.23 -3.66
N ILE A 208 12.92 -9.55 -2.74
CA ILE A 208 12.43 -8.61 -1.73
C ILE A 208 13.64 -8.10 -0.93
N PHE A 209 13.72 -6.80 -0.73
CA PHE A 209 14.65 -6.20 0.23
C PHE A 209 13.92 -5.37 1.29
N CYS A 210 14.59 -5.20 2.43
CA CYS A 210 14.27 -4.21 3.44
C CYS A 210 15.56 -3.51 3.86
N ALA A 211 15.59 -2.18 3.80
CA ALA A 211 16.72 -1.39 4.26
C ALA A 211 16.27 -0.38 5.31
N LYS A 212 17.09 -0.17 6.33
CA LYS A 212 16.88 0.83 7.37
C LYS A 212 17.99 1.86 7.35
N TYR A 213 17.61 3.13 7.39
CA TYR A 213 18.51 4.28 7.42
C TYR A 213 18.21 5.13 8.67
N HIS A 214 19.22 5.75 9.24
CA HIS A 214 19.03 6.83 10.21
C HIS A 214 18.41 8.07 9.56
N ALA A 215 17.89 8.97 10.38
CA ALA A 215 17.25 10.22 9.92
C ALA A 215 18.18 11.13 9.10
N ASP A 216 19.53 10.97 9.19
CA ASP A 216 20.55 11.64 8.40
C ASP A 216 20.91 10.91 7.10
N GLY A 217 20.28 9.77 6.85
CA GLY A 217 20.48 8.95 5.67
C GLY A 217 21.65 7.95 5.77
N ALA A 218 22.27 7.76 6.94
CA ALA A 218 23.25 6.69 7.12
C ALA A 218 22.56 5.32 7.13
N LEU A 219 23.07 4.37 6.32
CA LEU A 219 22.54 3.01 6.29
C LEU A 219 22.82 2.32 7.63
N VAL A 220 21.77 1.75 8.24
CA VAL A 220 21.88 0.93 9.46
C VAL A 220 22.07 -0.52 9.10
N TRP A 221 21.20 -1.05 8.25
CA TRP A 221 21.26 -2.42 7.74
C TRP A 221 20.43 -2.56 6.47
N VAL A 222 20.71 -3.61 5.69
CA VAL A 222 19.89 -4.10 4.59
C VAL A 222 19.75 -5.62 4.70
N LYS A 223 18.54 -6.12 4.42
CA LYS A 223 18.19 -7.55 4.36
C LYS A 223 17.54 -7.84 3.03
N THR A 224 17.87 -8.99 2.43
CA THR A 224 17.24 -9.45 1.17
C THR A 224 16.73 -10.87 1.31
N ALA A 225 15.70 -11.21 0.57
CA ALA A 225 15.35 -12.59 0.33
C ALA A 225 16.44 -13.27 -0.49
N THR A 226 16.56 -14.59 -0.39
CA THR A 226 17.63 -15.37 -1.01
C THR A 226 17.10 -16.62 -1.69
N GLY A 227 17.94 -17.30 -2.46
CA GLY A 227 17.59 -18.52 -3.17
C GLY A 227 16.79 -18.21 -4.44
N LYS A 228 15.91 -19.12 -4.84
CA LYS A 228 15.04 -18.97 -6.02
C LYS A 228 13.68 -18.36 -5.69
N ALA A 229 13.54 -17.74 -4.53
CA ALA A 229 12.34 -16.98 -4.15
C ALA A 229 12.36 -15.63 -4.82
N GLY A 230 11.75 -15.54 -6.00
CA GLY A 230 11.48 -14.25 -6.63
C GLY A 230 10.46 -13.44 -5.83
N GLY A 231 10.52 -12.10 -5.89
CA GLY A 231 9.53 -11.29 -5.21
C GLY A 231 9.83 -9.79 -5.18
N SER A 232 8.88 -9.04 -4.64
CA SER A 232 8.97 -7.60 -4.41
C SER A 232 8.20 -7.21 -3.14
N GLY A 233 8.79 -6.39 -2.28
CA GLY A 233 8.07 -5.66 -1.24
C GLY A 233 7.37 -4.45 -1.87
N HIS A 234 6.08 -4.24 -1.58
CA HIS A 234 5.32 -3.11 -2.12
C HIS A 234 5.04 -2.07 -1.04
N GLY A 235 4.39 -2.45 0.04
CA GLY A 235 4.10 -1.58 1.17
C GLY A 235 4.98 -1.90 2.39
N VAL A 236 5.19 -0.91 3.27
CA VAL A 236 5.87 -1.08 4.54
C VAL A 236 5.21 -0.22 5.63
N ALA A 237 5.07 -0.79 6.83
CA ALA A 237 4.54 -0.09 8.01
C ALA A 237 5.38 -0.42 9.24
N THR A 238 5.25 0.40 10.31
CA THR A 238 5.95 0.19 11.58
C THR A 238 4.98 0.32 12.76
N ASP A 239 5.13 -0.54 13.78
CA ASP A 239 4.39 -0.44 15.03
C ASP A 239 5.10 0.46 16.06
N ALA A 240 4.47 0.67 17.23
CA ALA A 240 5.02 1.50 18.30
C ALA A 240 6.31 0.94 18.95
N LEU A 241 6.64 -0.34 18.72
CA LEU A 241 7.88 -0.97 19.18
C LEU A 241 8.99 -0.90 18.13
N GLY A 242 8.70 -0.30 16.95
CA GLY A 242 9.63 -0.21 15.83
C GLY A 242 9.76 -1.52 15.04
N ASN A 243 8.86 -2.50 15.26
CA ASN A 243 8.81 -3.65 14.36
C ASN A 243 8.33 -3.20 12.99
N ILE A 244 8.83 -3.86 11.96
CA ILE A 244 8.63 -3.52 10.56
C ILE A 244 7.77 -4.59 9.92
N TYR A 245 6.77 -4.18 9.15
CA TYR A 245 5.86 -5.05 8.41
C TYR A 245 5.99 -4.75 6.93
N ILE A 246 6.27 -5.77 6.12
CA ILE A 246 6.41 -5.66 4.66
C ILE A 246 5.30 -6.46 4.01
N GLY A 247 4.54 -5.81 3.13
CA GLY A 247 3.57 -6.45 2.24
C GLY A 247 4.07 -6.51 0.81
N GLY A 248 3.78 -7.60 0.09
CA GLY A 248 4.20 -7.71 -1.31
C GLY A 248 3.86 -9.06 -1.92
N LEU A 249 4.72 -9.54 -2.77
CA LEU A 249 4.57 -10.84 -3.42
C LEU A 249 5.85 -11.67 -3.36
N SER A 250 5.68 -13.01 -3.41
CA SER A 250 6.78 -13.94 -3.65
C SER A 250 6.39 -15.06 -4.61
N SER A 251 7.37 -15.66 -5.26
CA SER A 251 7.24 -16.81 -6.14
C SER A 251 8.44 -17.74 -5.95
N GLY A 252 8.32 -19.01 -6.35
CA GLY A 252 9.42 -19.97 -6.22
C GLY A 252 9.74 -20.35 -4.78
N SER A 253 11.01 -20.64 -4.49
CA SER A 253 11.44 -21.15 -3.17
C SER A 253 12.76 -20.55 -2.74
N GLY A 254 12.82 -20.07 -1.50
CA GLY A 254 14.01 -19.48 -0.88
C GLY A 254 13.75 -19.15 0.57
N THR A 255 14.46 -18.17 1.09
CA THR A 255 14.28 -17.67 2.47
C THR A 255 14.30 -16.15 2.52
N PHE A 256 13.69 -15.60 3.56
CA PHE A 256 13.94 -14.22 3.98
C PHE A 256 14.37 -14.28 5.46
N GLY A 257 15.64 -13.90 5.71
CA GLY A 257 16.30 -14.27 6.95
C GLY A 257 16.39 -15.80 7.09
N ASP A 258 15.97 -16.32 8.25
CA ASP A 258 15.88 -17.77 8.54
C ASP A 258 14.51 -18.39 8.21
N LYS A 259 13.56 -17.58 7.71
CA LYS A 259 12.19 -18.03 7.43
C LYS A 259 12.02 -18.46 5.97
N PRO A 260 11.32 -19.58 5.71
CA PRO A 260 11.09 -20.03 4.35
C PRO A 260 10.10 -19.12 3.61
N LEU A 261 10.40 -18.86 2.34
CA LEU A 261 9.49 -18.33 1.33
C LEU A 261 9.28 -19.43 0.29
N VAL A 262 8.08 -20.03 0.26
CA VAL A 262 7.78 -21.14 -0.63
C VAL A 262 6.45 -20.92 -1.30
N THR A 263 6.48 -20.75 -2.61
CA THR A 263 5.29 -20.62 -3.46
C THR A 263 5.31 -21.75 -4.49
N PRO A 264 4.50 -22.80 -4.31
CA PRO A 264 4.56 -23.98 -5.17
C PRO A 264 4.19 -23.71 -6.63
N ARG A 265 3.26 -22.79 -6.86
CA ARG A 265 2.78 -22.36 -8.19
C ARG A 265 2.33 -20.91 -8.14
N GLY A 266 2.44 -20.21 -9.29
CA GLY A 266 2.01 -18.82 -9.43
C GLY A 266 2.80 -17.87 -8.54
N SER A 267 2.08 -16.94 -7.86
CA SER A 267 2.64 -16.08 -6.83
C SER A 267 1.79 -16.11 -5.57
N SER A 268 2.40 -15.80 -4.44
CA SER A 268 1.70 -15.61 -3.17
C SER A 268 1.84 -14.18 -2.70
N ALA A 269 0.75 -13.64 -2.17
CA ALA A 269 0.80 -12.42 -1.38
C ALA A 269 1.51 -12.73 -0.05
N VAL A 270 2.51 -11.93 0.32
CA VAL A 270 3.37 -12.15 1.48
C VAL A 270 3.28 -10.98 2.46
N VAL A 271 3.20 -11.29 3.75
CA VAL A 271 3.49 -10.36 4.84
C VAL A 271 4.65 -10.91 5.64
N ALA A 272 5.66 -10.08 5.89
CA ALA A 272 6.80 -10.39 6.75
C ALA A 272 6.88 -9.36 7.88
N LYS A 273 7.11 -9.83 9.12
CA LYS A 273 7.44 -8.99 10.27
C LYS A 273 8.91 -9.12 10.58
N LEU A 274 9.58 -7.96 10.74
CA LEU A 274 10.98 -7.88 11.15
C LEU A 274 11.08 -7.12 12.49
N SER A 275 12.10 -7.46 13.27
CA SER A 275 12.50 -6.67 14.45
C SER A 275 13.10 -5.32 14.01
N PRO A 276 13.25 -4.33 14.91
CA PRO A 276 13.98 -3.09 14.62
C PRO A 276 15.44 -3.31 14.16
N GLN A 277 16.02 -4.48 14.49
CA GLN A 277 17.37 -4.89 14.10
C GLN A 277 17.42 -5.64 12.76
N GLY A 278 16.26 -5.87 12.14
CA GLY A 278 16.14 -6.52 10.84
C GLY A 278 16.09 -8.07 10.91
N ASP A 279 15.84 -8.66 12.08
CA ASP A 279 15.62 -10.11 12.18
C ASP A 279 14.18 -10.43 11.75
N VAL A 280 14.02 -11.40 10.86
CA VAL A 280 12.71 -11.81 10.38
C VAL A 280 12.02 -12.66 11.46
N LEU A 281 10.97 -12.12 12.07
CA LEU A 281 10.27 -12.75 13.18
C LEU A 281 9.28 -13.79 12.69
N TRP A 282 8.47 -13.44 11.69
CA TRP A 282 7.54 -14.36 11.02
C TRP A 282 7.25 -13.93 9.59
N ILE A 283 6.78 -14.87 8.79
CA ILE A 283 6.25 -14.67 7.44
C ILE A 283 4.91 -15.39 7.33
N THR A 284 3.93 -14.76 6.70
CA THR A 284 2.69 -15.40 6.29
C THR A 284 2.47 -15.21 4.79
N GLN A 285 1.91 -16.23 4.13
CA GLN A 285 1.67 -16.23 2.68
C GLN A 285 0.22 -16.59 2.39
N GLN A 286 -0.38 -15.88 1.42
CA GLN A 286 -1.69 -16.19 0.86
C GLN A 286 -1.47 -16.59 -0.61
N PHE A 287 -1.82 -17.82 -0.94
CA PHE A 287 -1.46 -18.41 -2.23
C PHE A 287 -2.46 -18.06 -3.32
N GLY A 288 -1.94 -17.80 -4.53
CA GLY A 288 -2.75 -17.58 -5.73
C GLY A 288 -2.17 -18.20 -6.99
N GLU A 289 -3.04 -18.58 -7.90
CA GLU A 289 -2.68 -19.16 -9.20
C GLU A 289 -3.59 -18.58 -10.29
N PRO A 290 -3.06 -17.83 -11.26
CA PRO A 290 -1.65 -17.59 -11.51
C PRO A 290 -1.01 -16.54 -10.65
N SER A 291 -1.78 -15.66 -9.95
CA SER A 291 -1.20 -14.54 -9.20
C SER A 291 -2.03 -14.16 -7.96
N CYS A 292 -1.31 -13.82 -6.88
CA CYS A 292 -1.84 -13.16 -5.69
C CYS A 292 -0.74 -12.26 -5.12
N LEU A 293 -1.09 -11.02 -4.77
CA LEU A 293 -0.12 -10.07 -4.23
C LEU A 293 -0.79 -9.05 -3.31
N PHE A 294 -0.05 -8.53 -2.32
CA PHE A 294 -0.41 -7.32 -1.60
C PHE A 294 0.18 -6.08 -2.29
N HIS A 295 -0.64 -5.06 -2.48
CA HIS A 295 -0.23 -3.75 -2.97
C HIS A 295 0.21 -2.82 -1.85
N GLU A 296 -0.57 -2.79 -0.76
CA GLU A 296 -0.31 -1.88 0.36
C GLU A 296 -0.52 -2.61 1.69
N ILE A 297 0.13 -2.11 2.73
CA ILE A 297 0.04 -2.64 4.09
C ILE A 297 0.00 -1.49 5.10
N THR A 298 -0.77 -1.68 6.16
CA THR A 298 -0.75 -0.80 7.32
C THR A 298 -0.80 -1.63 8.60
N CYS A 299 -0.35 -1.07 9.71
CA CYS A 299 -0.53 -1.67 11.02
C CYS A 299 -0.99 -0.63 12.04
N ASP A 300 -1.57 -1.11 13.14
CA ASP A 300 -1.81 -0.26 14.29
C ASP A 300 -0.60 -0.25 15.24
N ARG A 301 -0.72 0.53 16.32
CA ARG A 301 0.35 0.66 17.31
C ARG A 301 0.67 -0.63 18.05
N GLU A 302 -0.27 -1.57 18.13
CA GLU A 302 -0.14 -2.89 18.74
C GLU A 302 0.46 -3.93 17.79
N GLY A 303 0.56 -3.62 16.49
CA GLY A 303 1.14 -4.50 15.47
C GLY A 303 0.13 -5.46 14.84
N ARG A 304 -1.18 -5.17 14.89
CA ARG A 304 -2.16 -5.83 14.04
C ARG A 304 -2.05 -5.26 12.64
N VAL A 305 -2.21 -6.10 11.63
CA VAL A 305 -1.86 -5.78 10.24
C VAL A 305 -3.08 -5.88 9.33
N TRP A 306 -3.24 -4.90 8.45
CA TRP A 306 -4.17 -4.94 7.32
C TRP A 306 -3.37 -4.82 6.03
N ALA A 307 -3.70 -5.67 5.05
CA ALA A 307 -3.05 -5.66 3.75
C ALA A 307 -4.08 -5.79 2.63
N SER A 308 -4.02 -4.88 1.67
CA SER A 308 -4.86 -4.83 0.47
C SER A 308 -4.13 -5.39 -0.73
N GLY A 309 -4.86 -5.99 -1.66
CA GLY A 309 -4.23 -6.55 -2.83
C GLY A 309 -5.21 -7.01 -3.90
N MET A 310 -4.68 -7.77 -4.84
CA MET A 310 -5.47 -8.43 -5.86
C MET A 310 -5.01 -9.86 -6.09
N PHE A 311 -5.91 -10.69 -6.59
CA PHE A 311 -5.58 -12.00 -7.12
C PHE A 311 -6.21 -12.22 -8.49
N LYS A 312 -5.61 -13.13 -9.25
CA LYS A 312 -6.10 -13.56 -10.55
C LYS A 312 -6.25 -15.09 -10.53
N GLY A 313 -7.35 -15.57 -11.14
CA GLY A 313 -7.65 -17.00 -11.18
C GLY A 313 -8.16 -17.49 -9.81
N LYS A 314 -7.35 -18.23 -9.06
CA LYS A 314 -7.73 -18.76 -7.74
C LYS A 314 -6.82 -18.24 -6.66
N ALA A 315 -7.38 -17.88 -5.49
CA ALA A 315 -6.62 -17.56 -4.29
C ALA A 315 -7.23 -18.20 -3.06
N THR A 316 -6.39 -18.53 -2.07
CA THR A 316 -6.81 -19.15 -0.82
C THR A 316 -6.40 -18.28 0.36
N PHE A 317 -7.38 -17.84 1.14
CA PHE A 317 -7.23 -17.03 2.33
C PHE A 317 -7.77 -17.79 3.54
N GLY A 318 -6.90 -18.15 4.48
CA GLY A 318 -7.31 -18.86 5.71
C GLY A 318 -8.05 -20.20 5.48
N GLY A 319 -7.79 -20.87 4.36
CA GLY A 319 -8.44 -22.13 3.99
C GLY A 319 -9.70 -21.96 3.13
N GLU A 320 -10.21 -20.76 2.92
CA GLU A 320 -11.28 -20.46 1.96
C GLU A 320 -10.71 -20.11 0.60
N THR A 321 -11.24 -20.70 -0.46
CA THR A 321 -10.79 -20.51 -1.85
C THR A 321 -11.78 -19.65 -2.62
N PHE A 322 -11.27 -18.61 -3.24
CA PHE A 322 -11.98 -17.69 -4.13
C PHE A 322 -11.49 -17.89 -5.57
N THR A 323 -12.38 -17.64 -6.53
CA THR A 323 -12.07 -17.79 -7.96
C THR A 323 -12.67 -16.60 -8.70
N THR A 324 -11.84 -15.91 -9.51
CA THR A 324 -12.31 -14.83 -10.40
C THR A 324 -13.28 -15.38 -11.46
N THR A 325 -14.13 -14.53 -11.98
CA THR A 325 -15.21 -14.93 -12.91
C THR A 325 -14.74 -15.14 -14.34
N GLY A 326 -13.61 -14.51 -14.73
CA GLY A 326 -13.04 -14.58 -16.10
C GLY A 326 -11.53 -14.79 -16.13
N ASP A 327 -11.01 -15.23 -17.27
CA ASP A 327 -9.58 -15.52 -17.45
C ASP A 327 -8.68 -14.29 -17.42
N LYS A 328 -9.22 -13.12 -17.70
CA LYS A 328 -8.51 -11.82 -17.69
C LYS A 328 -8.85 -10.95 -16.49
N ASP A 329 -9.68 -11.48 -15.64
CA ASP A 329 -10.21 -10.83 -14.46
C ASP A 329 -9.22 -10.85 -13.30
N SER A 330 -9.32 -9.87 -12.40
CA SER A 330 -8.65 -9.84 -11.10
C SER A 330 -9.59 -9.24 -10.08
N ASP A 331 -9.66 -9.88 -8.92
CA ASP A 331 -10.51 -9.48 -7.83
C ASP A 331 -9.70 -8.81 -6.71
N ALA A 332 -10.28 -7.77 -6.13
CA ALA A 332 -9.73 -7.04 -5.00
C ALA A 332 -9.88 -7.84 -3.69
N PHE A 333 -8.92 -7.71 -2.78
CA PHE A 333 -9.09 -8.26 -1.44
C PHE A 333 -8.44 -7.42 -0.34
N LEU A 334 -8.92 -7.63 0.89
CA LEU A 334 -8.38 -7.10 2.13
C LEU A 334 -8.22 -8.25 3.12
N CYS A 335 -7.03 -8.39 3.71
CA CYS A 335 -6.73 -9.32 4.79
C CYS A 335 -6.41 -8.57 6.08
N HIS A 336 -6.83 -9.14 7.21
CA HIS A 336 -6.48 -8.67 8.55
C HIS A 336 -5.79 -9.77 9.35
N PHE A 337 -4.63 -9.46 9.91
CA PHE A 337 -3.81 -10.39 10.68
C PHE A 337 -3.63 -9.90 12.11
N ASP A 338 -3.48 -10.84 13.05
CA ASP A 338 -3.05 -10.51 14.41
C ASP A 338 -1.54 -10.22 14.48
N THR A 339 -1.05 -9.94 15.69
CA THR A 339 0.36 -9.60 15.95
C THR A 339 1.35 -10.73 15.65
N ASP A 340 0.87 -11.96 15.56
CA ASP A 340 1.64 -13.17 15.28
C ASP A 340 1.56 -13.61 13.82
N GLY A 341 0.88 -12.81 12.98
CA GLY A 341 0.73 -13.05 11.53
C GLY A 341 -0.36 -14.07 11.19
N LYS A 342 -1.23 -14.42 12.13
CA LYS A 342 -2.38 -15.28 11.87
C LYS A 342 -3.49 -14.48 11.21
N LEU A 343 -4.01 -14.97 10.08
CA LEU A 343 -5.16 -14.38 9.42
C LEU A 343 -6.39 -14.47 10.33
N LEU A 344 -7.00 -13.32 10.64
CA LEU A 344 -8.23 -13.21 11.41
C LEU A 344 -9.47 -13.23 10.50
N TRP A 345 -9.41 -12.49 9.41
CA TRP A 345 -10.45 -12.47 8.38
C TRP A 345 -9.91 -11.93 7.05
N SER A 346 -10.60 -12.26 5.96
CA SER A 346 -10.41 -11.66 4.64
C SER A 346 -11.75 -11.17 4.08
N ARG A 347 -11.70 -10.20 3.17
CA ARG A 347 -12.85 -9.72 2.39
C ARG A 347 -12.42 -9.62 0.94
N VAL A 348 -13.28 -10.12 0.07
CA VAL A 348 -13.06 -10.14 -1.37
C VAL A 348 -14.13 -9.31 -2.04
N GLY A 349 -13.68 -8.40 -2.90
CA GLY A 349 -14.53 -7.65 -3.80
C GLY A 349 -14.45 -8.28 -5.18
N THR A 350 -15.59 -8.54 -5.81
CA THR A 350 -15.70 -9.32 -7.04
C THR A 350 -16.47 -8.56 -8.12
N GLY A 351 -16.07 -8.76 -9.37
CA GLY A 351 -16.76 -8.23 -10.53
C GLY A 351 -16.56 -9.09 -11.78
N PRO A 352 -17.08 -8.71 -12.94
CA PRO A 352 -16.82 -9.39 -14.21
C PRO A 352 -15.54 -8.91 -14.91
N ALA A 353 -14.86 -7.91 -14.36
CA ALA A 353 -13.72 -7.23 -14.95
C ALA A 353 -12.58 -7.04 -13.93
N VAL A 354 -11.64 -6.18 -14.22
CA VAL A 354 -10.47 -5.93 -13.38
C VAL A 354 -10.84 -5.05 -12.18
N ASP A 355 -10.63 -5.60 -10.98
CA ASP A 355 -10.85 -4.92 -9.71
C ASP A 355 -9.61 -5.03 -8.82
N TYR A 356 -9.13 -3.92 -8.30
CA TYR A 356 -7.92 -3.89 -7.46
C TYR A 356 -8.19 -3.30 -6.08
N GLY A 357 -7.60 -3.93 -5.06
CA GLY A 357 -7.41 -3.34 -3.74
C GLY A 357 -6.02 -2.71 -3.67
N LEU A 358 -5.90 -1.41 -3.77
CA LEU A 358 -4.63 -0.70 -3.92
C LEU A 358 -4.17 -0.06 -2.63
N GLY A 359 -5.01 0.72 -1.95
CA GLY A 359 -4.66 1.41 -0.71
C GLY A 359 -5.41 0.86 0.50
N VAL A 360 -4.76 0.82 1.65
CA VAL A 360 -5.34 0.40 2.93
C VAL A 360 -4.92 1.35 4.05
N ALA A 361 -5.87 1.69 4.93
CA ALA A 361 -5.61 2.49 6.12
C ALA A 361 -6.37 1.95 7.32
N THR A 362 -5.96 2.33 8.54
CA THR A 362 -6.68 2.05 9.79
C THR A 362 -6.81 3.33 10.63
N ASP A 363 -7.89 3.44 11.39
CA ASP A 363 -8.07 4.54 12.34
C ASP A 363 -7.43 4.28 13.71
N GLY A 364 -6.73 3.14 13.86
CA GLY A 364 -6.14 2.71 15.12
C GLY A 364 -7.16 2.29 16.19
N LYS A 365 -8.46 2.31 15.88
CA LYS A 365 -9.57 1.92 16.79
C LYS A 365 -10.20 0.58 16.38
N GLY A 366 -9.56 -0.10 15.42
CA GLY A 366 -9.98 -1.38 14.87
C GLY A 366 -10.78 -1.28 13.56
N ASN A 367 -11.17 -0.10 13.10
CA ASN A 367 -11.72 0.04 11.76
C ASN A 367 -10.60 0.06 10.72
N SER A 368 -10.90 -0.49 9.56
CA SER A 368 -10.01 -0.44 8.40
C SER A 368 -10.75 0.10 7.17
N PHE A 369 -9.97 0.66 6.28
CA PHE A 369 -10.45 1.28 5.05
C PHE A 369 -9.70 0.68 3.88
N LEU A 370 -10.43 0.37 2.81
CA LEU A 370 -9.90 -0.16 1.55
C LEU A 370 -10.27 0.79 0.43
N THR A 371 -9.31 1.12 -0.42
CA THR A 371 -9.55 1.82 -1.69
C THR A 371 -8.90 1.09 -2.84
N GLY A 372 -9.37 1.37 -4.01
CA GLY A 372 -8.82 0.84 -5.25
C GLY A 372 -9.64 1.29 -6.45
N GLU A 373 -9.54 0.53 -7.50
CA GLU A 373 -10.26 0.76 -8.74
C GLU A 373 -11.10 -0.45 -9.12
N PHE A 374 -12.21 -0.20 -9.81
CA PHE A 374 -13.09 -1.24 -10.30
C PHE A 374 -13.64 -0.87 -11.68
N THR A 375 -13.98 -1.89 -12.45
CA THR A 375 -14.54 -1.72 -13.80
C THR A 375 -15.85 -2.48 -13.89
N ASP A 376 -16.86 -1.87 -14.55
CA ASP A 376 -18.19 -2.43 -14.71
C ASP A 376 -18.93 -2.57 -13.35
N THR A 377 -19.26 -3.76 -12.90
CA THR A 377 -20.01 -4.00 -11.66
C THR A 377 -19.07 -4.58 -10.61
N PHE A 378 -19.02 -3.96 -9.43
CA PHE A 378 -18.20 -4.39 -8.28
C PHE A 378 -19.07 -4.73 -7.07
N LYS A 379 -18.88 -5.92 -6.49
CA LYS A 379 -19.63 -6.41 -5.32
C LYS A 379 -18.70 -6.62 -4.13
N LEU A 380 -19.02 -6.00 -3.02
CA LEU A 380 -18.24 -6.11 -1.78
C LEU A 380 -19.15 -6.07 -0.56
N GLY A 381 -19.11 -7.12 0.28
CA GLY A 381 -19.85 -7.16 1.54
C GLY A 381 -21.37 -7.02 1.42
N GLY A 382 -21.95 -7.42 0.30
CA GLY A 382 -23.39 -7.30 0.00
C GLY A 382 -23.80 -5.98 -0.67
N ALA A 383 -22.89 -5.02 -0.82
CA ALA A 383 -23.11 -3.81 -1.61
C ALA A 383 -22.69 -4.05 -3.07
N GLU A 384 -23.28 -3.27 -3.98
CA GLU A 384 -22.97 -3.28 -5.40
C GLU A 384 -22.73 -1.85 -5.89
N LEU A 385 -21.65 -1.65 -6.65
CA LEU A 385 -21.31 -0.43 -7.36
C LEU A 385 -21.28 -0.70 -8.86
N VAL A 386 -21.56 0.33 -9.65
CA VAL A 386 -21.44 0.30 -11.12
C VAL A 386 -20.57 1.46 -11.55
N SER A 387 -19.52 1.21 -12.35
CA SER A 387 -18.66 2.25 -12.86
C SER A 387 -19.41 3.18 -13.81
N ARG A 388 -18.99 4.44 -13.84
CA ARG A 388 -19.65 5.50 -14.65
C ARG A 388 -19.05 5.64 -16.05
N GLY A 389 -17.90 5.00 -16.26
CA GLY A 389 -17.17 5.09 -17.53
C GLY A 389 -16.20 3.94 -17.68
N GLY A 390 -14.90 4.24 -17.60
CA GLY A 390 -13.84 3.23 -17.54
C GLY A 390 -13.73 2.59 -16.15
N THR A 391 -12.55 2.65 -15.56
CA THR A 391 -12.37 2.33 -14.13
C THR A 391 -12.87 3.47 -13.26
N ASP A 392 -13.47 3.17 -12.12
CA ASP A 392 -13.85 4.13 -11.07
C ASP A 392 -13.17 3.77 -9.75
N VAL A 393 -13.02 4.78 -8.89
CA VAL A 393 -12.49 4.63 -7.53
C VAL A 393 -13.58 4.17 -6.58
N TYR A 394 -13.28 3.22 -5.68
CA TYR A 394 -14.11 2.92 -4.52
C TYR A 394 -13.36 3.18 -3.23
N VAL A 395 -14.13 3.48 -2.16
CA VAL A 395 -13.65 3.55 -0.78
C VAL A 395 -14.64 2.80 0.10
N ALA A 396 -14.16 1.85 0.89
CA ALA A 396 -14.95 1.01 1.78
C ALA A 396 -14.42 1.05 3.21
N LYS A 397 -15.31 1.07 4.21
CA LYS A 397 -14.98 0.95 5.64
C LYS A 397 -15.45 -0.39 6.17
N PHE A 398 -14.58 -1.03 6.93
CA PHE A 398 -14.89 -2.26 7.69
C PHE A 398 -14.68 -2.02 9.17
N ASP A 399 -15.50 -2.67 10.00
CA ASP A 399 -15.27 -2.71 11.45
C ASP A 399 -14.21 -3.76 11.83
N ALA A 400 -13.93 -3.87 13.14
CA ALA A 400 -12.92 -4.78 13.67
C ALA A 400 -13.19 -6.27 13.33
N GLN A 401 -14.45 -6.64 13.08
CA GLN A 401 -14.87 -7.99 12.69
C GLN A 401 -14.88 -8.16 11.17
N GLY A 402 -14.49 -7.12 10.42
CA GLY A 402 -14.48 -7.09 8.97
C GLY A 402 -15.89 -6.96 8.35
N ALA A 403 -16.91 -6.54 9.09
CA ALA A 403 -18.20 -6.25 8.50
C ALA A 403 -18.13 -4.90 7.75
N LEU A 404 -18.64 -4.88 6.51
CA LEU A 404 -18.73 -3.66 5.72
C LEU A 404 -19.68 -2.67 6.40
N ARG A 405 -19.19 -1.46 6.69
CA ARG A 405 -19.96 -0.39 7.34
C ARG A 405 -20.54 0.58 6.32
N TRP A 406 -19.76 0.94 5.33
CA TRP A 406 -20.17 1.73 4.18
C TRP A 406 -19.20 1.52 3.01
N ILE A 407 -19.68 1.83 1.81
CA ILE A 407 -18.90 1.93 0.59
C ILE A 407 -19.39 3.13 -0.22
N THR A 408 -18.46 3.81 -0.88
CA THR A 408 -18.74 4.93 -1.79
C THR A 408 -17.82 4.87 -3.00
N GLN A 409 -18.16 5.60 -4.07
CA GLN A 409 -17.35 5.69 -5.28
C GLN A 409 -17.11 7.14 -5.69
N ALA A 410 -15.99 7.36 -6.38
CA ALA A 410 -15.66 8.58 -7.11
C ALA A 410 -15.20 8.22 -8.51
N GLY A 411 -15.33 9.15 -9.45
CA GLY A 411 -14.93 8.92 -10.83
C GLY A 411 -15.88 9.56 -11.82
N GLY A 412 -15.64 9.30 -13.11
CA GLY A 412 -16.34 9.96 -14.21
C GLY A 412 -16.49 9.11 -15.47
N ASP A 413 -16.35 9.74 -16.63
CA ASP A 413 -16.58 9.10 -17.93
C ASP A 413 -15.32 8.40 -18.50
N LYS A 414 -14.19 8.51 -17.82
CA LYS A 414 -12.91 7.91 -18.22
C LYS A 414 -12.39 6.96 -17.12
N GLY A 415 -11.12 6.63 -17.17
CA GLY A 415 -10.48 5.82 -16.14
C GLY A 415 -9.98 6.66 -14.98
N ASP A 416 -10.40 6.30 -13.78
CA ASP A 416 -10.06 6.95 -12.52
C ASP A 416 -9.49 5.90 -11.54
N ASN A 417 -8.36 6.20 -10.92
CA ASN A 417 -7.62 5.27 -10.09
C ASN A 417 -7.29 5.89 -8.73
N ALA A 418 -7.38 5.11 -7.64
CA ALA A 418 -6.82 5.47 -6.33
C ALA A 418 -5.73 4.47 -5.98
N TYR A 419 -4.47 4.89 -6.02
CA TYR A 419 -3.32 4.01 -5.77
C TYR A 419 -2.99 3.87 -4.29
N THR A 420 -3.38 4.84 -3.47
CA THR A 420 -2.93 4.94 -2.09
C THR A 420 -3.93 5.68 -1.21
N MET A 421 -3.91 5.38 0.09
CA MET A 421 -4.78 6.02 1.07
C MET A 421 -4.12 6.08 2.44
N VAL A 422 -4.32 7.18 3.18
CA VAL A 422 -3.96 7.28 4.59
C VAL A 422 -5.13 7.81 5.41
N CYS A 423 -5.12 7.50 6.72
CA CYS A 423 -6.12 7.95 7.69
C CYS A 423 -5.47 8.86 8.74
N ASP A 424 -6.07 10.00 9.05
CA ASP A 424 -5.62 10.84 10.16
C ASP A 424 -6.20 10.37 11.51
N ALA A 425 -5.71 10.95 12.61
CA ALA A 425 -6.16 10.63 13.96
C ALA A 425 -7.65 10.96 14.20
N GLN A 426 -8.24 11.81 13.37
CA GLN A 426 -9.66 12.17 13.40
C GLN A 426 -10.51 11.17 12.60
N GLY A 427 -9.90 10.29 11.81
CA GLY A 427 -10.57 9.33 10.94
C GLY A 427 -10.87 9.88 9.53
N ASN A 428 -10.34 11.05 9.17
CA ASN A 428 -10.43 11.52 7.79
C ASN A 428 -9.51 10.70 6.90
N LEU A 429 -9.96 10.41 5.69
CA LEU A 429 -9.19 9.66 4.69
C LEU A 429 -8.65 10.61 3.63
N PHE A 430 -7.41 10.39 3.24
CA PHE A 430 -6.77 11.10 2.15
C PHE A 430 -6.37 10.09 1.08
N LEU A 431 -6.77 10.33 -0.15
CA LEU A 431 -6.54 9.47 -1.30
C LEU A 431 -5.67 10.16 -2.32
N GLY A 432 -4.85 9.38 -3.01
CA GLY A 432 -4.04 9.84 -4.13
C GLY A 432 -4.16 8.91 -5.32
N GLY A 433 -4.18 9.47 -6.53
CA GLY A 433 -4.36 8.69 -7.74
C GLY A 433 -4.22 9.48 -9.03
N SER A 434 -4.85 8.98 -10.08
CA SER A 434 -4.97 9.66 -11.36
C SER A 434 -6.40 9.58 -11.89
N PHE A 435 -6.78 10.53 -12.72
CA PHE A 435 -8.11 10.59 -13.31
C PHE A 435 -8.06 11.13 -14.75
N GLY A 436 -8.99 10.71 -15.58
CA GLY A 436 -9.17 11.21 -16.94
C GLY A 436 -10.48 11.95 -17.11
N GLY A 437 -10.53 12.89 -18.07
CA GLY A 437 -11.75 13.65 -18.37
C GLY A 437 -12.27 14.43 -17.17
N THR A 438 -13.55 14.25 -16.80
CA THR A 438 -14.17 14.90 -15.64
C THR A 438 -14.57 13.88 -14.60
N ALA A 439 -13.93 13.91 -13.43
CA ALA A 439 -14.19 13.04 -12.29
C ALA A 439 -15.01 13.77 -11.22
N LYS A 440 -15.96 13.06 -10.61
CA LYS A 440 -16.85 13.55 -9.57
C LYS A 440 -16.46 12.98 -8.21
N PHE A 441 -16.23 13.87 -7.25
CA PHE A 441 -15.96 13.58 -5.84
C PHE A 441 -17.09 14.20 -4.99
N SER A 442 -18.10 13.44 -4.63
CA SER A 442 -19.36 13.94 -4.04
C SER A 442 -19.99 15.05 -4.88
N ASP A 443 -20.09 16.28 -4.35
CA ASP A 443 -20.66 17.43 -5.06
C ASP A 443 -19.60 18.21 -5.86
N GLY A 444 -18.31 17.93 -5.64
CA GLY A 444 -17.18 18.55 -6.35
C GLY A 444 -16.80 17.78 -7.61
N THR A 445 -16.29 18.51 -8.60
CA THR A 445 -15.73 17.93 -9.84
C THR A 445 -14.33 18.48 -10.09
N ILE A 446 -13.46 17.63 -10.65
CA ILE A 446 -12.17 18.02 -11.21
C ILE A 446 -12.13 17.60 -12.67
N THR A 447 -11.43 18.38 -13.51
CA THR A 447 -11.32 18.11 -14.95
C THR A 447 -9.85 18.06 -15.32
N SER A 448 -9.44 16.99 -16.01
CA SER A 448 -8.06 16.83 -16.49
C SER A 448 -7.74 17.81 -17.61
N ALA A 449 -6.50 18.29 -17.64
CA ALA A 449 -6.02 19.20 -18.67
C ALA A 449 -5.72 18.49 -20.00
N GLY A 450 -5.58 17.18 -19.97
CA GLY A 450 -5.22 16.38 -21.15
C GLY A 450 -5.59 14.90 -21.01
N SER A 451 -4.58 14.05 -20.93
CA SER A 451 -4.80 12.60 -20.74
C SER A 451 -5.26 12.31 -19.29
N ASN A 452 -4.41 11.76 -18.45
CA ASN A 452 -4.72 11.58 -17.04
C ASN A 452 -3.93 12.58 -16.21
N ASP A 453 -4.61 13.26 -15.29
CA ASP A 453 -3.99 14.14 -14.32
C ASP A 453 -3.91 13.46 -12.94
N LEU A 454 -2.93 13.83 -12.13
CA LEU A 454 -2.83 13.40 -10.74
C LEU A 454 -3.85 14.13 -9.86
N TYR A 455 -4.28 13.46 -8.78
CA TYR A 455 -5.13 14.09 -7.78
C TYR A 455 -4.78 13.70 -6.36
N ALA A 456 -5.23 14.53 -5.42
CA ALA A 456 -5.44 14.21 -4.02
C ALA A 456 -6.89 14.56 -3.63
N ALA A 457 -7.49 13.75 -2.78
CA ALA A 457 -8.84 14.00 -2.28
C ALA A 457 -8.94 13.67 -0.79
N LYS A 458 -9.78 14.43 -0.06
CA LYS A 458 -10.08 14.19 1.36
C LYS A 458 -11.53 13.79 1.54
N LEU A 459 -11.73 12.65 2.18
CA LEU A 459 -13.02 12.16 2.63
C LEU A 459 -13.13 12.43 4.14
N LYS A 460 -14.10 13.23 4.56
CA LYS A 460 -14.22 13.67 5.95
C LYS A 460 -14.76 12.54 6.83
N ALA A 461 -14.17 12.32 8.01
CA ALA A 461 -14.78 11.49 9.04
C ALA A 461 -16.15 12.03 9.47
N LYS A 462 -17.05 11.12 9.87
CA LYS A 462 -18.31 11.49 10.53
C LYS A 462 -18.16 11.48 12.03
#